data_89ea7358621bf9d5ed2b8cf7ab61cb88
#
_entry.id   89ea7358621bf9d5ed2b8cf7ab61cb88
#
_cell.length_a   1.000
_cell.length_b   1.000
_cell.length_c   1.000
_cell.angle_alpha   90.00
_cell.angle_beta   90.00
_cell.angle_gamma   90.00
#
_symmetry.space_group_name_H-M   'P 1'
#
loop_
_entity.id
_entity.type
_entity.pdbx_description
1 polymer ?
#
loop_
_entity_poly.entity_id
_entity_poly.type
_entity_poly.pdbx_seq_one_letter_code
_entity_poly.pdbx_strand_id
1 'polypeptide(L)'
;MAGAAVHARGLRKAYGQRVAVDGIDLEVRRGECFGFLGPNGAGKTTTMRMLACLSSRDAGELAVLGMDPDSQPRELKARLGVVPQEINLDLELTVLENMLVYARYFGMRRDDARARALELLRFVDLHERADDTVMKLSGGMQRRLQIARALINEPEMILLDEPTTGLDPQARRLVWERLRDLRAGGTSVVITTHYMDEAERLCDRLVVIDHGVVICQGQPAALVRDRVGAEVLEMRAAPDQAAVLAAAASPRNLVEGDVVMAFGDSAHDMRVRADAAGIAWDLVAERRATLEDLFIVLTGHSLRESSAGGD
;
A
#
# COMPACT_ATOMS: atom_id res chain seq x y z
N MET A 1 8.56 -9.87 -23.43
CA MET A 1 8.15 -9.44 -22.08
C MET A 1 9.34 -8.86 -21.28
N ALA A 2 10.19 -8.11 -21.93
CA ALA A 2 11.34 -7.46 -21.30
C ALA A 2 10.88 -6.14 -20.68
N GLY A 3 10.62 -6.13 -19.38
CA GLY A 3 10.28 -4.89 -18.67
C GLY A 3 9.45 -5.03 -17.39
N ALA A 4 8.69 -6.11 -17.21
CA ALA A 4 7.89 -6.31 -16.01
C ALA A 4 8.73 -6.90 -14.86
N ALA A 5 8.57 -6.34 -13.66
CA ALA A 5 9.13 -6.89 -12.44
C ALA A 5 8.20 -7.95 -11.83
N VAL A 6 6.88 -7.76 -11.98
CA VAL A 6 5.87 -8.78 -11.67
C VAL A 6 4.89 -8.88 -12.84
N HIS A 7 4.51 -10.10 -13.17
CA HIS A 7 3.42 -10.39 -14.10
C HIS A 7 2.56 -11.50 -13.51
N ALA A 8 1.26 -11.25 -13.37
CA ALA A 8 0.29 -12.22 -12.91
C ALA A 8 -0.95 -12.22 -13.81
N ARG A 9 -1.49 -13.42 -14.09
CA ARG A 9 -2.73 -13.63 -14.83
C ARG A 9 -3.58 -14.68 -14.14
N GLY A 10 -4.84 -14.36 -13.88
CA GLY A 10 -5.80 -15.24 -13.26
C GLY A 10 -5.32 -15.78 -11.91
N LEU A 11 -4.49 -15.01 -11.16
CA LEU A 11 -3.87 -15.45 -9.93
C LEU A 11 -4.93 -15.77 -8.89
N ARG A 12 -4.89 -17.00 -8.34
CA ARG A 12 -5.88 -17.47 -7.38
C ARG A 12 -5.24 -18.13 -6.16
N LYS A 13 -5.84 -17.87 -4.98
CA LYS A 13 -5.48 -18.50 -3.72
C LYS A 13 -6.68 -18.64 -2.81
N ALA A 14 -6.87 -19.85 -2.27
CA ALA A 14 -7.89 -20.15 -1.27
C ALA A 14 -7.27 -20.81 -0.02
N TYR A 15 -7.90 -20.62 1.11
CA TYR A 15 -7.60 -21.27 2.37
C TYR A 15 -8.87 -21.98 2.86
N GLY A 16 -8.93 -23.30 2.68
CA GLY A 16 -10.15 -24.06 2.90
C GLY A 16 -11.27 -23.59 1.96
N GLN A 17 -12.37 -23.13 2.51
CA GLN A 17 -13.51 -22.61 1.74
C GLN A 17 -13.40 -21.10 1.41
N ARG A 18 -12.47 -20.38 2.04
CA ARG A 18 -12.31 -18.94 1.83
C ARG A 18 -11.38 -18.67 0.65
N VAL A 19 -11.90 -18.09 -0.42
CA VAL A 19 -11.10 -17.57 -1.52
C VAL A 19 -10.51 -16.21 -1.09
N ALA A 20 -9.20 -16.12 -0.96
CA ALA A 20 -8.50 -14.92 -0.53
C ALA A 20 -8.02 -14.06 -1.71
N VAL A 21 -7.76 -14.70 -2.87
CA VAL A 21 -7.39 -14.05 -4.13
C VAL A 21 -8.13 -14.79 -5.23
N ASP A 22 -8.89 -14.07 -6.05
CA ASP A 22 -9.79 -14.66 -7.05
C ASP A 22 -9.58 -14.03 -8.43
N GLY A 23 -8.66 -14.59 -9.20
CA GLY A 23 -8.44 -14.23 -10.60
C GLY A 23 -7.78 -12.86 -10.80
N ILE A 24 -6.79 -12.50 -9.97
CA ILE A 24 -6.10 -11.21 -10.09
C ILE A 24 -5.16 -11.20 -11.30
N ASP A 25 -5.31 -10.17 -12.15
CA ASP A 25 -4.38 -9.80 -13.20
C ASP A 25 -3.64 -8.53 -12.81
N LEU A 26 -2.31 -8.57 -12.83
CA LEU A 26 -1.50 -7.38 -12.53
C LEU A 26 -0.14 -7.41 -13.23
N GLU A 27 0.39 -6.21 -13.45
CA GLU A 27 1.74 -6.00 -13.96
C GLU A 27 2.43 -4.89 -13.18
N VAL A 28 3.59 -5.19 -12.62
CA VAL A 28 4.50 -4.22 -11.97
C VAL A 28 5.70 -4.00 -12.88
N ARG A 29 6.03 -2.74 -13.16
CA ARG A 29 7.19 -2.39 -13.98
C ARG A 29 8.46 -2.38 -13.14
N ARG A 30 9.62 -2.55 -13.79
CA ARG A 30 10.91 -2.40 -13.09
C ARG A 30 11.12 -0.95 -12.64
N GLY A 31 11.61 -0.77 -11.40
CA GLY A 31 11.92 0.53 -10.82
C GLY A 31 10.70 1.38 -10.45
N GLU A 32 9.46 0.85 -10.56
CA GLU A 32 8.28 1.58 -10.05
C GLU A 32 7.98 1.25 -8.59
N CYS A 33 7.29 2.16 -7.93
CA CYS A 33 6.58 1.90 -6.68
C CYS A 33 5.14 1.53 -6.98
N PHE A 34 4.77 0.28 -6.72
CA PHE A 34 3.44 -0.26 -6.97
C PHE A 34 2.70 -0.56 -5.67
N GLY A 35 1.47 -0.06 -5.53
CA GLY A 35 0.64 -0.20 -4.34
C GLY A 35 -0.49 -1.21 -4.47
N PHE A 36 -0.71 -2.01 -3.43
CA PHE A 36 -1.95 -2.74 -3.21
C PHE A 36 -2.77 -2.00 -2.15
N LEU A 37 -3.85 -1.36 -2.56
CA LEU A 37 -4.76 -0.61 -1.69
C LEU A 37 -6.06 -1.41 -1.46
N GLY A 38 -6.55 -1.42 -0.24
CA GLY A 38 -7.82 -2.06 0.09
C GLY A 38 -7.98 -2.35 1.59
N PRO A 39 -9.17 -2.78 2.03
CA PRO A 39 -9.46 -3.05 3.43
C PRO A 39 -8.72 -4.30 3.94
N ASN A 40 -8.81 -4.52 5.26
CA ASN A 40 -8.31 -5.74 5.87
C ASN A 40 -9.09 -6.95 5.33
N GLY A 41 -8.35 -8.02 5.00
CA GLY A 41 -8.97 -9.21 4.40
C GLY A 41 -9.22 -9.15 2.90
N ALA A 42 -8.91 -8.04 2.21
CA ALA A 42 -9.08 -7.90 0.76
C ALA A 42 -8.18 -8.80 -0.10
N GLY A 43 -7.19 -9.49 0.48
CA GLY A 43 -6.27 -10.37 -0.25
C GLY A 43 -4.86 -9.79 -0.47
N LYS A 44 -4.56 -8.57 0.01
CA LYS A 44 -3.28 -7.89 -0.15
C LYS A 44 -2.09 -8.71 0.37
N THR A 45 -2.12 -9.08 1.66
CA THR A 45 -1.06 -9.90 2.30
C THR A 45 -0.94 -11.27 1.66
N THR A 46 -2.04 -11.90 1.25
CA THR A 46 -2.01 -13.18 0.53
C THR A 46 -1.28 -13.04 -0.80
N THR A 47 -1.59 -12.01 -1.59
CA THR A 47 -0.90 -11.71 -2.84
C THR A 47 0.59 -11.45 -2.58
N MET A 48 0.91 -10.62 -1.58
CA MET A 48 2.29 -10.34 -1.19
C MET A 48 3.07 -11.62 -0.80
N ARG A 49 2.44 -12.54 -0.07
CA ARG A 49 3.05 -13.83 0.30
C ARG A 49 3.34 -14.72 -0.90
N MET A 50 2.50 -14.70 -1.94
CA MET A 50 2.78 -15.42 -3.19
C MET A 50 3.96 -14.78 -3.94
N LEU A 51 4.04 -13.45 -4.03
CA LEU A 51 5.18 -12.74 -4.62
C LEU A 51 6.50 -13.04 -3.88
N ALA A 52 6.44 -13.19 -2.56
CA ALA A 52 7.59 -13.44 -1.67
C ALA A 52 8.00 -14.93 -1.58
N CYS A 53 7.41 -15.83 -2.36
CA CYS A 53 7.60 -17.29 -2.25
C CYS A 53 7.29 -17.85 -0.84
N LEU A 54 6.33 -17.26 -0.13
CA LEU A 54 5.88 -17.68 1.22
C LEU A 54 4.55 -18.45 1.17
N SER A 55 3.87 -18.45 0.03
CA SER A 55 2.65 -19.21 -0.23
C SER A 55 2.62 -19.57 -1.71
N SER A 56 2.28 -20.81 -2.04
CA SER A 56 2.00 -21.22 -3.43
C SER A 56 0.65 -20.69 -3.88
N ARG A 57 0.51 -20.41 -5.18
CA ARG A 57 -0.79 -20.16 -5.80
C ARG A 57 -1.55 -21.47 -6.01
N ASP A 58 -2.87 -21.38 -6.11
CA ASP A 58 -3.72 -22.54 -6.44
C ASP A 58 -4.04 -22.60 -7.94
N ALA A 59 -4.08 -21.42 -8.61
CA ALA A 59 -4.26 -21.32 -10.05
C ALA A 59 -3.67 -20.00 -10.60
N GLY A 60 -3.61 -19.90 -11.94
CA GLY A 60 -3.12 -18.73 -12.65
C GLY A 60 -1.61 -18.77 -12.88
N GLU A 61 -1.11 -17.71 -13.52
CA GLU A 61 0.30 -17.53 -13.85
C GLU A 61 0.89 -16.44 -12.96
N LEU A 62 2.12 -16.65 -12.50
CA LEU A 62 2.86 -15.66 -11.71
C LEU A 62 4.34 -15.72 -12.07
N ALA A 63 4.89 -14.60 -12.47
CA ALA A 63 6.33 -14.40 -12.64
C ALA A 63 6.78 -13.16 -11.86
N VAL A 64 7.83 -13.28 -11.07
CA VAL A 64 8.47 -12.20 -10.32
C VAL A 64 9.93 -12.15 -10.74
N LEU A 65 10.40 -11.00 -11.22
CA LEU A 65 11.74 -10.81 -11.81
C LEU A 65 12.04 -11.81 -12.93
N GLY A 66 11.00 -12.28 -13.64
CA GLY A 66 11.11 -13.27 -14.69
C GLY A 66 11.18 -14.73 -14.22
N MET A 67 11.03 -14.98 -12.92
CA MET A 67 11.08 -16.32 -12.31
C MET A 67 9.72 -16.70 -11.74
N ASP A 68 9.37 -17.97 -11.77
CA ASP A 68 8.18 -18.51 -11.12
C ASP A 68 8.46 -18.76 -9.63
N PRO A 69 7.72 -18.10 -8.71
CA PRO A 69 7.93 -18.20 -7.25
C PRO A 69 7.77 -19.63 -6.71
N ASP A 70 6.97 -20.49 -7.34
CA ASP A 70 6.71 -21.84 -6.86
C ASP A 70 7.82 -22.81 -7.30
N SER A 71 8.41 -22.62 -8.48
CA SER A 71 9.44 -23.51 -9.03
C SER A 71 10.87 -23.03 -8.77
N GLN A 72 11.08 -21.71 -8.61
CA GLN A 72 12.41 -21.10 -8.45
C GLN A 72 12.52 -20.23 -7.16
N PRO A 73 12.01 -20.70 -6.00
CA PRO A 73 11.92 -19.86 -4.80
C PRO A 73 13.28 -19.45 -4.23
N ARG A 74 14.32 -20.26 -4.41
CA ARG A 74 15.65 -19.97 -3.85
C ARG A 74 16.34 -18.85 -4.61
N GLU A 75 16.34 -18.94 -5.92
CA GLU A 75 16.94 -17.94 -6.81
C GLU A 75 16.21 -16.59 -6.69
N LEU A 76 14.88 -16.66 -6.63
CA LEU A 76 14.05 -15.46 -6.49
C LEU A 76 14.26 -14.78 -5.14
N LYS A 77 14.26 -15.53 -4.02
CA LYS A 77 14.50 -14.98 -2.67
C LYS A 77 15.86 -14.29 -2.55
N ALA A 78 16.88 -14.73 -3.28
CA ALA A 78 18.18 -14.07 -3.28
C ALA A 78 18.15 -12.66 -3.89
N ARG A 79 17.12 -12.34 -4.70
CA ARG A 79 16.92 -11.06 -5.39
C ARG A 79 15.78 -10.21 -4.80
N LEU A 80 15.15 -10.70 -3.74
CA LEU A 80 14.05 -10.02 -3.04
C LEU A 80 14.48 -9.54 -1.67
N GLY A 81 13.98 -8.36 -1.28
CA GLY A 81 13.86 -7.92 0.10
C GLY A 81 12.41 -8.05 0.56
N VAL A 82 12.18 -8.59 1.75
CA VAL A 82 10.82 -8.79 2.28
C VAL A 82 10.72 -8.17 3.66
N VAL A 83 9.76 -7.28 3.82
CA VAL A 83 9.42 -6.61 5.09
C VAL A 83 7.98 -6.99 5.43
N PRO A 84 7.76 -7.99 6.30
CA PRO A 84 6.42 -8.39 6.73
C PRO A 84 5.78 -7.32 7.62
N GLN A 85 4.47 -7.41 7.81
CA GLN A 85 3.71 -6.50 8.67
C GLN A 85 4.21 -6.53 10.11
N GLU A 86 4.43 -7.72 10.66
CA GLU A 86 4.93 -7.91 12.01
C GLU A 86 6.44 -7.67 12.10
N ILE A 87 6.89 -7.17 13.24
CA ILE A 87 8.32 -7.03 13.54
C ILE A 87 8.88 -8.43 13.82
N ASN A 88 9.81 -8.86 12.98
CA ASN A 88 10.47 -10.17 13.06
C ASN A 88 11.98 -10.05 13.33
N LEU A 89 12.37 -9.03 14.09
CA LEU A 89 13.74 -8.83 14.57
C LEU A 89 14.00 -9.68 15.82
N ASP A 90 15.25 -10.09 16.00
CA ASP A 90 15.69 -10.72 17.22
C ASP A 90 15.93 -9.60 18.27
N LEU A 91 15.10 -9.57 19.29
CA LEU A 91 15.07 -8.47 20.28
C LEU A 91 16.29 -8.51 21.23
N GLU A 92 16.92 -9.68 21.41
CA GLU A 92 18.06 -9.88 22.30
C GLU A 92 19.39 -9.49 21.64
N LEU A 93 19.44 -9.54 20.31
CA LEU A 93 20.61 -9.16 19.54
C LEU A 93 20.71 -7.64 19.43
N THR A 94 21.93 -7.15 19.21
CA THR A 94 22.15 -5.77 18.83
C THR A 94 21.64 -5.46 17.43
N VAL A 95 21.48 -4.19 17.11
CA VAL A 95 21.09 -3.70 15.79
C VAL A 95 22.02 -4.25 14.70
N LEU A 96 23.35 -4.18 14.93
CA LEU A 96 24.33 -4.69 13.99
C LEU A 96 24.29 -6.22 13.90
N GLU A 97 24.15 -6.94 15.00
CA GLU A 97 24.07 -8.40 14.98
C GLU A 97 22.86 -8.91 14.21
N ASN A 98 21.68 -8.26 14.32
CA ASN A 98 20.52 -8.58 13.50
C ASN A 98 20.84 -8.51 12.00
N MET A 99 21.57 -7.48 11.57
CA MET A 99 22.00 -7.33 10.19
C MET A 99 22.97 -8.44 9.77
N LEU A 100 23.96 -8.72 10.61
CA LEU A 100 25.01 -9.73 10.32
C LEU A 100 24.47 -11.16 10.28
N VAL A 101 23.55 -11.51 11.18
CA VAL A 101 22.88 -12.82 11.16
C VAL A 101 22.10 -13.00 9.85
N TYR A 102 21.37 -11.96 9.43
CA TYR A 102 20.59 -12.02 8.19
C TYR A 102 21.50 -12.11 6.94
N ALA A 103 22.62 -11.38 6.91
CA ALA A 103 23.60 -11.45 5.83
C ALA A 103 24.16 -12.88 5.61
N ARG A 104 24.26 -13.69 6.68
CA ARG A 104 24.73 -15.10 6.58
C ARG A 104 23.81 -15.98 5.76
N TYR A 105 22.48 -15.71 5.77
CA TYR A 105 21.54 -16.49 4.95
C TYR A 105 21.80 -16.30 3.45
N PHE A 106 22.44 -15.17 3.07
CA PHE A 106 22.84 -14.89 1.69
C PHE A 106 24.29 -15.28 1.39
N GLY A 107 25.00 -15.93 2.35
CA GLY A 107 26.37 -16.38 2.16
C GLY A 107 27.41 -15.26 2.08
N MET A 108 27.09 -14.06 2.58
CA MET A 108 28.01 -12.92 2.55
C MET A 108 29.24 -13.16 3.44
N ARG A 109 30.41 -12.76 2.97
CA ARG A 109 31.64 -12.79 3.77
C ARG A 109 31.51 -11.79 4.93
N ARG A 110 32.13 -12.13 6.06
CA ARG A 110 31.97 -11.34 7.30
C ARG A 110 32.28 -9.85 7.15
N ASP A 111 33.38 -9.53 6.45
CA ASP A 111 33.82 -8.15 6.29
C ASP A 111 32.90 -7.37 5.36
N ASP A 112 32.47 -7.99 4.25
CA ASP A 112 31.53 -7.41 3.30
C ASP A 112 30.16 -7.20 3.96
N ALA A 113 29.69 -8.18 4.72
CA ALA A 113 28.44 -8.09 5.48
C ALA A 113 28.47 -6.94 6.51
N ARG A 114 29.60 -6.77 7.22
CA ARG A 114 29.75 -5.69 8.19
C ARG A 114 29.78 -4.32 7.53
N ALA A 115 30.52 -4.17 6.44
CA ALA A 115 30.59 -2.92 5.68
C ALA A 115 29.19 -2.54 5.17
N ARG A 116 28.48 -3.49 4.55
CA ARG A 116 27.14 -3.30 4.02
C ARG A 116 26.13 -3.00 5.14
N ALA A 117 26.19 -3.71 6.25
CA ALA A 117 25.32 -3.46 7.40
C ALA A 117 25.47 -2.02 7.92
N LEU A 118 26.70 -1.53 8.11
CA LEU A 118 26.96 -0.17 8.58
C LEU A 118 26.50 0.90 7.57
N GLU A 119 26.65 0.66 6.27
CA GLU A 119 26.11 1.52 5.22
C GLU A 119 24.59 1.64 5.33
N LEU A 120 23.89 0.49 5.43
CA LEU A 120 22.44 0.45 5.55
C LEU A 120 21.93 1.05 6.87
N LEU A 121 22.67 0.88 7.97
CA LEU A 121 22.33 1.53 9.24
C LEU A 121 22.46 3.05 9.15
N ARG A 122 23.42 3.59 8.38
CA ARG A 122 23.46 5.04 8.07
C ARG A 122 22.27 5.46 7.21
N PHE A 123 21.95 4.67 6.19
CA PHE A 123 20.80 4.94 5.32
C PHE A 123 19.47 5.06 6.09
N VAL A 124 19.31 4.33 7.20
CA VAL A 124 18.08 4.37 8.02
C VAL A 124 18.24 5.15 9.33
N ASP A 125 19.30 5.92 9.50
CA ASP A 125 19.62 6.72 10.70
C ASP A 125 19.66 5.89 12.01
N LEU A 126 20.32 4.75 11.98
CA LEU A 126 20.49 3.85 13.12
C LEU A 126 21.99 3.52 13.41
N HIS A 127 22.93 4.14 12.70
CA HIS A 127 24.36 3.81 12.83
C HIS A 127 24.93 4.09 14.22
N GLU A 128 24.46 5.14 14.92
CA GLU A 128 24.88 5.46 16.30
C GLU A 128 24.34 4.48 17.33
N ARG A 129 23.37 3.68 16.94
CA ARG A 129 22.74 2.65 17.77
C ARG A 129 23.11 1.22 17.38
N ALA A 130 24.17 1.06 16.59
CA ALA A 130 24.60 -0.24 16.08
C ALA A 130 24.83 -1.29 17.18
N ASP A 131 25.33 -0.85 18.34
CA ASP A 131 25.64 -1.70 19.49
C ASP A 131 24.49 -1.75 20.52
N ASP A 132 23.40 -1.00 20.35
CA ASP A 132 22.21 -1.11 21.19
C ASP A 132 21.46 -2.40 20.88
N THR A 133 20.87 -3.04 21.90
CA THR A 133 19.93 -4.16 21.69
C THR A 133 18.65 -3.64 21.05
N VAL A 134 18.04 -4.46 20.18
CA VAL A 134 16.80 -4.09 19.46
C VAL A 134 15.66 -3.78 20.43
N MET A 135 15.63 -4.40 21.60
CA MET A 135 14.66 -4.14 22.66
C MET A 135 14.64 -2.67 23.12
N LYS A 136 15.74 -1.93 23.00
CA LYS A 136 15.83 -0.50 23.34
C LYS A 136 15.31 0.45 22.26
N LEU A 137 14.97 -0.07 21.08
CA LEU A 137 14.50 0.73 19.97
C LEU A 137 13.00 0.99 20.08
N SER A 138 12.57 2.20 19.66
CA SER A 138 11.15 2.47 19.42
C SER A 138 10.60 1.64 18.25
N GLY A 139 9.28 1.46 18.18
CA GLY A 139 8.65 0.73 17.07
C GLY A 139 9.03 1.27 15.69
N GLY A 140 9.10 2.60 15.55
CA GLY A 140 9.56 3.24 14.30
C GLY A 140 11.03 2.94 13.98
N MET A 141 11.89 2.87 14.98
CA MET A 141 13.30 2.48 14.80
C MET A 141 13.42 1.00 14.44
N GLN A 142 12.64 0.12 15.07
CA GLN A 142 12.58 -1.31 14.72
C GLN A 142 12.10 -1.50 13.27
N ARG A 143 11.11 -0.73 12.83
CA ARG A 143 10.62 -0.79 11.44
C ARG A 143 11.69 -0.35 10.46
N ARG A 144 12.44 0.72 10.75
CA ARG A 144 13.57 1.17 9.92
C ARG A 144 14.68 0.11 9.87
N LEU A 145 15.00 -0.53 10.99
CA LEU A 145 15.96 -1.64 11.02
C LEU A 145 15.49 -2.84 10.16
N GLN A 146 14.20 -3.17 10.22
CA GLN A 146 13.61 -4.24 9.41
C GLN A 146 13.72 -3.95 7.91
N ILE A 147 13.53 -2.69 7.50
CA ILE A 147 13.75 -2.24 6.11
C ILE A 147 15.24 -2.36 5.74
N ALA A 148 16.14 -1.85 6.58
CA ALA A 148 17.59 -1.97 6.35
C ALA A 148 18.01 -3.44 6.20
N ARG A 149 17.51 -4.32 7.06
CA ARG A 149 17.79 -5.75 7.01
C ARG A 149 17.34 -6.39 5.70
N ALA A 150 16.17 -5.99 5.19
CA ALA A 150 15.65 -6.49 3.92
C ALA A 150 16.45 -6.03 2.69
N LEU A 151 17.36 -5.05 2.85
CA LEU A 151 18.23 -4.52 1.79
C LEU A 151 19.65 -5.11 1.81
N ILE A 152 19.95 -6.01 2.74
CA ILE A 152 21.31 -6.52 2.97
C ILE A 152 21.88 -7.26 1.76
N ASN A 153 21.03 -7.95 1.00
CA ASN A 153 21.37 -8.73 -0.19
C ASN A 153 21.27 -7.94 -1.50
N GLU A 154 21.17 -6.59 -1.45
CA GLU A 154 21.04 -5.73 -2.62
C GLU A 154 19.89 -6.15 -3.58
N PRO A 155 18.65 -6.23 -3.07
CA PRO A 155 17.55 -6.78 -3.83
C PRO A 155 17.17 -5.91 -5.02
N GLU A 156 16.75 -6.54 -6.13
CA GLU A 156 16.17 -5.85 -7.28
C GLU A 156 14.73 -5.37 -7.00
N MET A 157 14.07 -6.01 -6.03
CA MET A 157 12.72 -5.67 -5.60
C MET A 157 12.58 -5.81 -4.09
N ILE A 158 11.90 -4.85 -3.47
CA ILE A 158 11.49 -4.92 -2.07
C ILE A 158 9.97 -5.02 -1.97
N LEU A 159 9.50 -5.96 -1.16
CA LEU A 159 8.10 -6.21 -0.85
C LEU A 159 7.84 -5.78 0.59
N LEU A 160 6.91 -4.83 0.81
CA LEU A 160 6.61 -4.30 2.14
C LEU A 160 5.11 -4.47 2.43
N ASP A 161 4.82 -5.24 3.45
CA ASP A 161 3.44 -5.45 3.91
C ASP A 161 3.13 -4.44 5.02
N GLU A 162 2.26 -3.47 4.71
CA GLU A 162 1.83 -2.37 5.59
C GLU A 162 3.00 -1.68 6.32
N PRO A 163 3.96 -1.06 5.60
CA PRO A 163 5.24 -0.63 6.18
C PRO A 163 5.13 0.46 7.24
N THR A 164 4.02 1.19 7.32
CA THR A 164 3.88 2.33 8.24
C THR A 164 2.77 2.16 9.27
N THR A 165 2.14 1.00 9.33
CA THR A 165 1.09 0.71 10.31
C THR A 165 1.65 0.79 11.73
N GLY A 166 0.94 1.51 12.61
CA GLY A 166 1.33 1.71 14.02
C GLY A 166 2.47 2.72 14.23
N LEU A 167 2.96 3.38 13.19
CA LEU A 167 3.98 4.42 13.31
C LEU A 167 3.36 5.80 13.56
N ASP A 168 4.04 6.61 14.37
CA ASP A 168 3.73 8.03 14.48
C ASP A 168 3.99 8.78 13.16
N PRO A 169 3.42 10.00 12.97
CA PRO A 169 3.55 10.73 11.71
C PRO A 169 4.99 11.05 11.30
N GLN A 170 5.90 11.25 12.25
CA GLN A 170 7.30 11.54 11.98
C GLN A 170 8.04 10.30 11.48
N ALA A 171 7.89 9.17 12.19
CA ALA A 171 8.47 7.90 11.79
C ALA A 171 7.95 7.45 10.40
N ARG A 172 6.64 7.65 10.12
CA ARG A 172 6.03 7.36 8.82
C ARG A 172 6.70 8.15 7.68
N ARG A 173 6.91 9.46 7.88
CA ARG A 173 7.59 10.31 6.87
C ARG A 173 9.00 9.83 6.57
N LEU A 174 9.77 9.45 7.60
CA LEU A 174 11.12 8.90 7.41
C LEU A 174 11.10 7.61 6.59
N VAL A 175 10.17 6.70 6.87
CA VAL A 175 10.00 5.48 6.05
C VAL A 175 9.69 5.84 4.60
N TRP A 176 8.77 6.78 4.34
CA TRP A 176 8.43 7.21 2.99
C TRP A 176 9.62 7.84 2.23
N GLU A 177 10.46 8.62 2.91
CA GLU A 177 11.68 9.17 2.32
C GLU A 177 12.62 8.04 1.89
N ARG A 178 12.87 7.06 2.75
CA ARG A 178 13.73 5.92 2.43
C ARG A 178 13.21 5.07 1.27
N LEU A 179 11.90 4.86 1.19
CA LEU A 179 11.30 4.14 0.06
C LEU A 179 11.43 4.91 -1.26
N ARG A 180 11.31 6.25 -1.22
CA ARG A 180 11.57 7.08 -2.40
C ARG A 180 13.03 7.04 -2.84
N ASP A 181 13.98 7.07 -1.90
CA ASP A 181 15.42 6.95 -2.18
C ASP A 181 15.73 5.60 -2.84
N LEU A 182 15.18 4.50 -2.35
CA LEU A 182 15.33 3.17 -2.93
C LEU A 182 14.81 3.11 -4.37
N ARG A 183 13.61 3.65 -4.60
CA ARG A 183 13.04 3.74 -5.94
C ARG A 183 13.90 4.59 -6.87
N ALA A 184 14.38 5.74 -6.43
CA ALA A 184 15.27 6.60 -7.19
C ALA A 184 16.58 5.87 -7.55
N GLY A 185 17.05 4.96 -6.71
CA GLY A 185 18.19 4.06 -6.97
C GLY A 185 17.87 2.89 -7.92
N GLY A 186 16.64 2.78 -8.45
CA GLY A 186 16.23 1.76 -9.42
C GLY A 186 15.65 0.49 -8.83
N THR A 187 15.54 0.35 -7.50
CA THR A 187 14.88 -0.77 -6.84
C THR A 187 13.38 -0.72 -7.08
N SER A 188 12.77 -1.83 -7.54
CA SER A 188 11.31 -1.95 -7.62
C SER A 188 10.73 -2.05 -6.22
N VAL A 189 9.70 -1.27 -5.92
CA VAL A 189 9.05 -1.24 -4.60
C VAL A 189 7.61 -1.70 -4.74
N VAL A 190 7.22 -2.71 -3.97
CA VAL A 190 5.81 -3.15 -3.89
C VAL A 190 5.34 -3.01 -2.46
N ILE A 191 4.28 -2.26 -2.24
CA ILE A 191 3.71 -2.04 -0.91
C ILE A 191 2.25 -2.49 -0.84
N THR A 192 1.85 -3.01 0.31
CA THR A 192 0.43 -3.07 0.67
C THR A 192 0.13 -1.96 1.66
N THR A 193 -1.04 -1.38 1.57
CA THR A 193 -1.49 -0.36 2.52
C THR A 193 -3.01 -0.27 2.54
N HIS A 194 -3.53 0.20 3.65
CA HIS A 194 -4.90 0.68 3.80
C HIS A 194 -4.93 2.21 4.02
N TYR A 195 -3.75 2.87 4.02
CA TYR A 195 -3.64 4.32 4.12
C TYR A 195 -3.60 4.96 2.72
N MET A 196 -4.61 5.75 2.38
CA MET A 196 -4.73 6.41 1.09
C MET A 196 -3.62 7.43 0.86
N ASP A 197 -3.26 8.20 1.89
CA ASP A 197 -2.19 9.20 1.84
C ASP A 197 -0.82 8.57 1.56
N GLU A 198 -0.57 7.35 2.03
CA GLU A 198 0.62 6.58 1.70
C GLU A 198 0.63 6.18 0.22
N ALA A 199 -0.49 5.63 -0.26
CA ALA A 199 -0.63 5.21 -1.64
C ALA A 199 -0.48 6.39 -2.62
N GLU A 200 -1.10 7.55 -2.32
CA GLU A 200 -0.99 8.76 -3.14
C GLU A 200 0.44 9.31 -3.20
N ARG A 201 1.18 9.25 -2.09
CA ARG A 201 2.52 9.84 -1.97
C ARG A 201 3.64 8.98 -2.51
N LEU A 202 3.50 7.67 -2.46
CA LEU A 202 4.56 6.73 -2.79
C LEU A 202 4.37 6.03 -4.13
N CYS A 203 3.12 5.68 -4.49
CA CYS A 203 2.88 4.80 -5.61
C CYS A 203 2.84 5.54 -6.94
N ASP A 204 3.58 5.04 -7.93
CA ASP A 204 3.43 5.45 -9.32
C ASP A 204 2.13 4.92 -9.91
N ARG A 205 1.83 3.68 -9.57
CA ARG A 205 0.60 2.97 -9.92
C ARG A 205 0.15 2.14 -8.73
N LEU A 206 -1.13 1.91 -8.65
CA LEU A 206 -1.71 1.03 -7.66
C LEU A 206 -2.84 0.19 -8.23
N VAL A 207 -3.18 -0.83 -7.50
CA VAL A 207 -4.38 -1.64 -7.66
C VAL A 207 -5.24 -1.49 -6.41
N VAL A 208 -6.53 -1.23 -6.59
CA VAL A 208 -7.53 -1.30 -5.52
C VAL A 208 -8.08 -2.72 -5.52
N ILE A 209 -7.95 -3.40 -4.38
CA ILE A 209 -8.42 -4.78 -4.20
C ILE A 209 -9.49 -4.78 -3.11
N ASP A 210 -10.60 -5.47 -3.39
CA ASP A 210 -11.61 -5.78 -2.39
C ASP A 210 -12.14 -7.20 -2.61
N HIS A 211 -12.42 -7.94 -1.53
CA HIS A 211 -12.89 -9.32 -1.57
C HIS A 211 -12.11 -10.25 -2.52
N GLY A 212 -10.80 -10.06 -2.62
CA GLY A 212 -9.91 -10.90 -3.43
C GLY A 212 -9.90 -10.58 -4.92
N VAL A 213 -10.61 -9.54 -5.39
CA VAL A 213 -10.68 -9.13 -6.78
C VAL A 213 -10.14 -7.72 -7.00
N VAL A 214 -9.64 -7.45 -8.20
CA VAL A 214 -9.21 -6.12 -8.61
C VAL A 214 -10.43 -5.28 -9.00
N ILE A 215 -10.65 -4.17 -8.30
CA ILE A 215 -11.71 -3.21 -8.60
C ILE A 215 -11.25 -2.21 -9.67
N CYS A 216 -10.05 -1.67 -9.52
CA CYS A 216 -9.42 -0.80 -10.52
C CYS A 216 -7.91 -0.79 -10.36
N GLN A 217 -7.20 -0.36 -11.40
CA GLN A 217 -5.75 -0.16 -11.34
C GLN A 217 -5.32 1.01 -12.22
N GLY A 218 -4.28 1.74 -11.79
CA GLY A 218 -3.75 2.89 -12.52
C GLY A 218 -2.89 3.81 -11.67
N GLN A 219 -2.58 4.97 -12.21
CA GLN A 219 -1.94 6.04 -11.46
C GLN A 219 -2.95 6.64 -10.46
N PRO A 220 -2.58 6.90 -9.19
CA PRO A 220 -3.51 7.41 -8.17
C PRO A 220 -4.32 8.63 -8.65
N ALA A 221 -3.65 9.67 -9.11
CA ALA A 221 -4.30 10.90 -9.57
C ALA A 221 -5.21 10.70 -10.80
N ALA A 222 -4.86 9.78 -11.70
CA ALA A 222 -5.69 9.47 -12.86
C ALA A 222 -6.96 8.71 -12.44
N LEU A 223 -6.82 7.72 -11.55
CA LEU A 223 -7.96 6.96 -11.02
C LEU A 223 -8.98 7.87 -10.33
N VAL A 224 -8.50 8.81 -9.49
CA VAL A 224 -9.36 9.78 -8.81
C VAL A 224 -10.08 10.65 -9.85
N ARG A 225 -9.34 11.30 -10.75
CA ARG A 225 -9.93 12.19 -11.75
C ARG A 225 -10.96 11.49 -12.65
N ASP A 226 -10.64 10.29 -13.12
CA ASP A 226 -11.48 9.59 -14.11
C ASP A 226 -12.75 8.98 -13.48
N ARG A 227 -12.68 8.60 -12.19
CA ARG A 227 -13.78 7.90 -11.51
C ARG A 227 -14.59 8.79 -10.56
N VAL A 228 -13.95 9.78 -9.95
CA VAL A 228 -14.55 10.69 -8.96
C VAL A 228 -14.77 12.08 -9.58
N GLY A 229 -13.75 12.63 -10.17
CA GLY A 229 -13.65 14.01 -10.63
C GLY A 229 -12.50 14.72 -9.92
N ALA A 230 -12.40 16.05 -10.09
CA ALA A 230 -11.33 16.84 -9.50
C ALA A 230 -11.67 17.33 -8.08
N GLU A 231 -12.96 17.55 -7.79
CA GLU A 231 -13.42 18.24 -6.60
C GLU A 231 -14.60 17.53 -5.93
N VAL A 232 -14.73 17.76 -4.64
CA VAL A 232 -15.83 17.29 -3.78
C VAL A 232 -16.49 18.50 -3.14
N LEU A 233 -17.81 18.56 -3.24
CA LEU A 233 -18.66 19.48 -2.51
C LEU A 233 -19.37 18.71 -1.39
N GLU A 234 -19.05 19.05 -0.14
CA GLU A 234 -19.70 18.49 1.04
C GLU A 234 -20.74 19.47 1.58
N MET A 235 -21.97 19.02 1.67
CA MET A 235 -23.14 19.80 2.06
C MET A 235 -23.86 19.14 3.22
N ARG A 236 -24.57 19.92 4.01
CA ARG A 236 -25.48 19.39 5.03
C ARG A 236 -26.90 19.83 4.70
N ALA A 237 -27.85 18.91 4.74
CA ALA A 237 -29.26 19.17 4.51
C ALA A 237 -30.12 18.32 5.47
N ALA A 238 -31.40 18.65 5.55
CA ALA A 238 -32.35 17.80 6.31
C ALA A 238 -32.36 16.37 5.74
N PRO A 239 -32.35 15.31 6.58
CA PRO A 239 -32.19 13.92 6.13
C PRO A 239 -33.23 13.50 5.07
N ASP A 240 -34.44 14.02 5.12
CA ASP A 240 -35.52 13.75 4.16
C ASP A 240 -35.29 14.42 2.79
N GLN A 241 -34.41 15.43 2.71
CA GLN A 241 -34.07 16.19 1.52
C GLN A 241 -32.65 15.86 0.97
N ALA A 242 -31.82 15.22 1.78
CA ALA A 242 -30.42 14.96 1.46
C ALA A 242 -30.25 14.18 0.14
N ALA A 243 -31.05 13.16 -0.10
CA ALA A 243 -30.98 12.35 -1.33
C ALA A 243 -31.37 13.16 -2.59
N VAL A 244 -32.36 14.07 -2.48
CA VAL A 244 -32.78 14.94 -3.59
C VAL A 244 -31.69 15.97 -3.90
N LEU A 245 -31.10 16.58 -2.86
CA LEU A 245 -30.00 17.52 -2.98
C LEU A 245 -28.78 16.84 -3.63
N ALA A 246 -28.43 15.65 -3.18
CA ALA A 246 -27.32 14.87 -3.71
C ALA A 246 -27.46 14.61 -5.23
N ALA A 247 -28.63 14.12 -5.65
CA ALA A 247 -28.93 13.86 -7.06
C ALA A 247 -28.92 15.13 -7.91
N ALA A 248 -29.38 16.25 -7.37
CA ALA A 248 -29.35 17.56 -8.05
C ALA A 248 -27.92 18.07 -8.21
N ALA A 249 -27.09 18.00 -7.16
CA ALA A 249 -25.73 18.53 -7.17
C ALA A 249 -24.81 17.74 -8.11
N SER A 250 -24.86 16.40 -8.10
CA SER A 250 -24.04 15.56 -8.97
C SER A 250 -24.67 14.17 -9.18
N PRO A 251 -24.53 13.57 -10.38
CA PRO A 251 -24.87 12.17 -10.61
C PRO A 251 -23.97 11.19 -9.82
N ARG A 252 -22.78 11.64 -9.42
CA ARG A 252 -21.87 10.91 -8.52
C ARG A 252 -21.99 11.52 -7.15
N ASN A 253 -22.65 10.87 -6.24
CA ASN A 253 -22.89 11.38 -4.90
C ASN A 253 -22.95 10.26 -3.87
N LEU A 254 -22.79 10.64 -2.60
CA LEU A 254 -23.02 9.79 -1.44
C LEU A 254 -23.79 10.59 -0.39
N VAL A 255 -24.69 9.93 0.32
CA VAL A 255 -25.43 10.51 1.44
C VAL A 255 -25.19 9.68 2.70
N GLU A 256 -24.68 10.34 3.74
CA GLU A 256 -24.46 9.74 5.06
C GLU A 256 -25.23 10.58 6.10
N GLY A 257 -26.42 10.10 6.47
CA GLY A 257 -27.28 10.84 7.40
C GLY A 257 -27.73 12.19 6.85
N ASP A 258 -27.25 13.29 7.44
CA ASP A 258 -27.49 14.67 7.02
C ASP A 258 -26.40 15.24 6.12
N VAL A 259 -25.32 14.50 5.89
CA VAL A 259 -24.19 14.92 5.06
C VAL A 259 -24.33 14.37 3.64
N VAL A 260 -24.20 15.25 2.67
CA VAL A 260 -24.20 14.96 1.23
C VAL A 260 -22.82 15.24 0.67
N MET A 261 -22.20 14.26 0.03
CA MET A 261 -20.99 14.43 -0.75
C MET A 261 -21.31 14.35 -2.24
N ALA A 262 -21.06 15.41 -2.96
CA ALA A 262 -21.18 15.46 -4.42
C ALA A 262 -19.79 15.48 -5.06
N PHE A 263 -19.57 14.62 -6.05
CA PHE A 263 -18.29 14.43 -6.72
C PHE A 263 -18.35 14.93 -8.16
N GLY A 264 -17.33 15.65 -8.61
CA GLY A 264 -17.30 16.20 -9.97
C GLY A 264 -16.03 16.97 -10.30
N ASP A 265 -16.03 17.62 -11.46
CA ASP A 265 -14.86 18.37 -11.93
C ASP A 265 -14.80 19.82 -11.44
N SER A 266 -15.92 20.37 -10.93
CA SER A 266 -16.05 21.74 -10.46
C SER A 266 -17.02 21.81 -9.28
N ALA A 267 -16.52 22.21 -8.10
CA ALA A 267 -17.33 22.46 -6.91
C ALA A 267 -18.32 23.62 -7.16
N HIS A 268 -17.88 24.63 -7.92
CA HIS A 268 -18.75 25.75 -8.29
C HIS A 268 -19.99 25.28 -9.08
N ASP A 269 -19.79 24.42 -10.09
CA ASP A 269 -20.92 23.94 -10.90
C ASP A 269 -21.85 23.02 -10.09
N MET A 270 -21.29 22.21 -9.19
CA MET A 270 -22.08 21.40 -8.26
C MET A 270 -22.91 22.28 -7.33
N ARG A 271 -22.32 23.36 -6.82
CA ARG A 271 -22.99 24.34 -5.97
C ARG A 271 -24.13 25.03 -6.69
N VAL A 272 -23.92 25.52 -7.93
CA VAL A 272 -24.98 26.15 -8.73
C VAL A 272 -26.16 25.19 -8.93
N ARG A 273 -25.90 23.92 -9.19
CA ARG A 273 -26.96 22.90 -9.31
C ARG A 273 -27.65 22.61 -7.98
N ALA A 274 -26.92 22.57 -6.88
CA ALA A 274 -27.48 22.39 -5.53
C ALA A 274 -28.41 23.55 -5.16
N ASP A 275 -27.99 24.81 -5.42
CA ASP A 275 -28.78 26.00 -5.17
C ASP A 275 -30.07 26.01 -6.02
N ALA A 276 -29.99 25.54 -7.27
CA ALA A 276 -31.15 25.47 -8.18
C ALA A 276 -32.19 24.41 -7.74
N ALA A 277 -31.84 23.49 -6.87
CA ALA A 277 -32.77 22.49 -6.32
C ALA A 277 -33.79 23.11 -5.35
N GLY A 278 -33.57 24.35 -4.86
CA GLY A 278 -34.47 25.02 -3.92
C GLY A 278 -34.54 24.40 -2.54
N ILE A 279 -33.59 23.55 -2.19
CA ILE A 279 -33.45 22.89 -0.89
C ILE A 279 -32.52 23.74 -0.04
N ALA A 280 -32.85 23.93 1.24
CA ALA A 280 -31.95 24.58 2.17
C ALA A 280 -30.81 23.65 2.55
N TRP A 281 -29.57 24.14 2.43
CA TRP A 281 -28.36 23.39 2.77
C TRP A 281 -27.25 24.32 3.28
N ASP A 282 -26.35 23.76 4.07
CA ASP A 282 -25.17 24.46 4.58
C ASP A 282 -23.92 23.86 3.94
N LEU A 283 -22.92 24.71 3.63
CA LEU A 283 -21.62 24.26 3.15
C LEU A 283 -20.83 23.66 4.31
N VAL A 284 -20.38 22.40 4.14
CA VAL A 284 -19.45 21.72 5.06
C VAL A 284 -18.03 21.91 4.57
N ALA A 285 -17.74 21.56 3.30
CA ALA A 285 -16.42 21.72 2.72
C ALA A 285 -16.45 21.76 1.18
N GLU A 286 -15.49 22.47 0.60
CA GLU A 286 -15.07 22.34 -0.79
C GLU A 286 -13.62 21.88 -0.78
N ARG A 287 -13.31 20.76 -1.42
CA ARG A 287 -11.96 20.19 -1.41
C ARG A 287 -11.66 19.40 -2.67
N ARG A 288 -10.38 19.13 -2.87
CA ARG A 288 -9.96 18.20 -3.94
C ARG A 288 -10.41 16.77 -3.62
N ALA A 289 -10.75 16.04 -4.66
CA ALA A 289 -11.01 14.60 -4.55
C ALA A 289 -9.72 13.81 -4.25
N THR A 290 -9.85 12.75 -3.49
CA THR A 290 -8.76 11.91 -2.98
C THR A 290 -8.99 10.42 -3.31
N LEU A 291 -8.02 9.55 -3.02
CA LEU A 291 -8.22 8.10 -3.10
C LEU A 291 -9.28 7.58 -2.12
N GLU A 292 -9.54 8.30 -1.02
CA GLU A 292 -10.62 7.95 -0.07
C GLU A 292 -11.98 8.08 -0.75
N ASP A 293 -12.17 9.17 -1.48
CA ASP A 293 -13.38 9.39 -2.27
C ASP A 293 -13.53 8.35 -3.38
N LEU A 294 -12.42 7.99 -4.05
CA LEU A 294 -12.43 6.92 -5.05
C LEU A 294 -12.90 5.60 -4.43
N PHE A 295 -12.36 5.24 -3.27
CA PHE A 295 -12.73 4.00 -2.61
C PHE A 295 -14.20 3.98 -2.23
N ILE A 296 -14.71 5.07 -1.65
CA ILE A 296 -16.12 5.24 -1.29
C ILE A 296 -17.02 5.11 -2.53
N VAL A 297 -16.68 5.80 -3.63
CA VAL A 297 -17.47 5.74 -4.89
C VAL A 297 -17.50 4.33 -5.48
N LEU A 298 -16.41 3.54 -5.34
CA LEU A 298 -16.31 2.20 -5.92
C LEU A 298 -16.95 1.12 -5.04
N THR A 299 -16.94 1.25 -3.72
CA THR A 299 -17.36 0.22 -2.78
C THR A 299 -18.64 0.56 -2.02
N GLY A 300 -19.04 1.85 -2.00
CA GLY A 300 -20.22 2.33 -1.27
C GLY A 300 -20.01 2.49 0.25
N HIS A 301 -18.78 2.28 0.75
CA HIS A 301 -18.44 2.42 2.17
C HIS A 301 -17.00 2.89 2.37
N SER A 302 -16.70 3.48 3.53
CA SER A 302 -15.34 3.93 3.85
C SER A 302 -14.45 2.75 4.30
N LEU A 303 -13.11 2.85 4.08
CA LEU A 303 -12.16 1.83 4.59
C LEU A 303 -12.17 1.70 6.11
N ARG A 304 -12.60 2.74 6.83
CA ARG A 304 -12.64 2.75 8.30
C ARG A 304 -13.76 1.86 8.85
N GLU A 305 -14.90 1.79 8.16
CA GLU A 305 -16.03 0.94 8.57
C GLU A 305 -15.76 -0.54 8.31
N SER A 306 -15.02 -0.87 7.26
CA SER A 306 -14.63 -2.25 6.94
C SER A 306 -13.69 -2.88 7.99
N SER A 307 -13.03 -2.05 8.82
CA SER A 307 -12.13 -2.52 9.89
C SER A 307 -12.87 -2.88 11.18
N ALA A 308 -14.12 -2.45 11.36
CA ALA A 308 -14.91 -2.65 12.58
C ALA A 308 -15.82 -3.90 12.54
N GLY A 309 -15.95 -4.56 11.40
CA GLY A 309 -16.88 -5.69 11.18
C GLY A 309 -16.24 -7.08 11.16
N GLY A 310 -15.02 -7.24 11.62
CA GLY A 310 -14.28 -8.51 11.61
C GLY A 310 -14.02 -9.04 13.02
N ASP A 311 -15.04 -9.55 13.70
CA ASP A 311 -14.93 -10.48 14.82
C ASP A 311 -15.29 -11.90 14.37
#